data_023dec4f34efd096663b283a97434806
#
_entry.id   023dec4f34efd096663b283a97434806
#
_cell.length_a   1.000
_cell.length_b   1.000
_cell.length_c   1.000
_cell.angle_alpha   90.00
_cell.angle_beta   90.00
_cell.angle_gamma   90.00
#
_symmetry.space_group_name_H-M   'P 1'
#
loop_
_entity.id
_entity.type
_entity.pdbx_description
1 polymer ?
#
loop_
_entity_poly.entity_id
_entity_poly.type
_entity_poly.pdbx_seq_one_letter_code
_entity_poly.pdbx_strand_id
1 'polypeptide(L)'
;MGRGIRLQLSLIAGDRERIEALLSGGVQEVRTVVRALALRQLDQGLSTPAVGSLVGLAGKTVREIGQRYQAGGLERALFDAPRPGKVPLLNPGQRQQVVALVCSSPPEGFARWTVRLLAEETVRRKIVPAIGREAIRVLLQNHDLKPWREKNVVRGEAR
;
A
#
# COMPACT_ATOMS: atom_id res chain seq x y z
N MET A 1 28.92 31.89 -1.37
CA MET A 1 28.72 30.89 -2.46
C MET A 1 28.86 29.51 -1.88
N GLY A 2 27.75 28.88 -1.53
CA GLY A 2 27.75 27.53 -0.99
C GLY A 2 28.13 26.52 -2.07
N ARG A 3 29.27 25.87 -1.94
CA ARG A 3 29.64 24.69 -2.73
C ARG A 3 28.65 23.58 -2.38
N GLY A 4 27.56 23.49 -3.14
CA GLY A 4 26.65 22.38 -3.02
C GLY A 4 27.40 21.06 -3.25
N ILE A 5 27.34 20.15 -2.32
CA ILE A 5 27.94 18.81 -2.41
C ILE A 5 27.47 18.20 -3.73
N ARG A 6 28.44 17.98 -4.66
CA ARG A 6 28.16 17.36 -5.95
C ARG A 6 27.79 15.93 -5.72
N LEU A 7 26.59 15.53 -6.13
CA LEU A 7 26.19 14.15 -6.05
C LEU A 7 27.04 13.34 -7.03
N GLN A 8 27.92 12.48 -6.52
CA GLN A 8 28.61 11.48 -7.31
C GLN A 8 27.78 10.20 -7.31
N LEU A 9 27.33 9.78 -8.47
CA LEU A 9 26.55 8.57 -8.65
C LEU A 9 27.26 7.69 -9.69
N SER A 10 27.42 6.42 -9.37
CA SER A 10 27.88 5.39 -10.29
C SER A 10 26.87 4.25 -10.27
N LEU A 11 26.32 3.93 -11.44
CA LEU A 11 25.42 2.80 -11.60
C LEU A 11 26.22 1.50 -11.68
N ILE A 12 25.70 0.45 -11.12
CA ILE A 12 26.25 -0.90 -11.34
C ILE A 12 25.93 -1.37 -12.78
N ALA A 13 26.77 -2.25 -13.34
CA ALA A 13 26.65 -2.69 -14.74
C ALA A 13 25.24 -3.23 -15.09
N GLY A 14 24.67 -4.10 -14.26
CA GLY A 14 23.34 -4.64 -14.48
C GLY A 14 22.22 -3.59 -14.44
N ASP A 15 22.37 -2.51 -13.65
CA ASP A 15 21.38 -1.42 -13.63
C ASP A 15 21.50 -0.53 -14.86
N ARG A 16 22.72 -0.33 -15.40
CA ARG A 16 22.90 0.33 -16.69
C ARG A 16 22.18 -0.38 -17.81
N GLU A 17 22.36 -1.69 -17.91
CA GLU A 17 21.68 -2.51 -18.92
C GLU A 17 20.16 -2.44 -18.79
N ARG A 18 19.64 -2.51 -17.55
CA ARG A 18 18.20 -2.36 -17.29
C ARG A 18 17.65 -0.99 -17.66
N ILE A 19 18.41 0.09 -17.41
CA ILE A 19 18.02 1.43 -17.81
C ILE A 19 18.01 1.54 -19.34
N GLU A 20 19.02 1.05 -20.05
CA GLU A 20 19.06 1.08 -21.49
C GLU A 20 17.93 0.25 -22.11
N ALA A 21 17.64 -0.94 -21.57
CA ALA A 21 16.51 -1.77 -21.99
C ALA A 21 15.17 -1.04 -21.79
N LEU A 22 14.99 -0.35 -20.67
CA LEU A 22 13.78 0.43 -20.37
C LEU A 22 13.63 1.63 -21.33
N LEU A 23 14.73 2.25 -21.73
CA LEU A 23 14.72 3.41 -22.63
C LEU A 23 14.64 3.03 -24.11
N SER A 24 14.99 1.78 -24.48
CA SER A 24 15.02 1.32 -25.86
C SER A 24 13.66 0.91 -26.43
N GLY A 25 12.63 0.68 -25.59
CA GLY A 25 11.32 0.30 -26.11
C GLY A 25 10.28 -0.06 -25.03
N GLY A 26 9.07 -0.33 -25.49
CA GLY A 26 7.92 -0.67 -24.67
C GLY A 26 7.10 0.56 -24.22
N VAL A 27 5.93 0.29 -23.63
CA VAL A 27 5.07 1.32 -23.05
C VAL A 27 5.47 1.50 -21.58
N GLN A 28 6.01 2.67 -21.25
CA GLN A 28 6.46 3.01 -19.92
C GLN A 28 5.75 4.27 -19.42
N GLU A 29 5.60 4.40 -18.12
CA GLU A 29 5.14 5.67 -17.54
C GLU A 29 6.19 6.77 -17.77
N VAL A 30 5.75 7.94 -18.22
CA VAL A 30 6.63 9.09 -18.49
C VAL A 30 7.55 9.40 -17.30
N ARG A 31 7.02 9.28 -16.09
CA ARG A 31 7.78 9.50 -14.85
C ARG A 31 8.96 8.53 -14.72
N THR A 32 8.75 7.26 -15.03
CA THR A 32 9.78 6.22 -14.97
C THR A 32 10.88 6.49 -16.01
N VAL A 33 10.49 6.84 -17.24
CA VAL A 33 11.43 7.21 -18.31
C VAL A 33 12.28 8.41 -17.92
N VAL A 34 11.67 9.48 -17.42
CA VAL A 34 12.39 10.70 -17.01
C VAL A 34 13.36 10.41 -15.87
N ARG A 35 12.99 9.56 -14.90
CA ARG A 35 13.89 9.13 -13.81
C ARG A 35 15.04 8.28 -14.32
N ALA A 36 14.79 7.36 -15.26
CA ALA A 36 15.83 6.56 -15.89
C ALA A 36 16.83 7.43 -16.66
N LEU A 37 16.34 8.39 -17.44
CA LEU A 37 17.19 9.39 -18.12
C LEU A 37 18.04 10.19 -17.13
N ALA A 38 17.44 10.64 -16.03
CA ALA A 38 18.17 11.39 -15.00
C ALA A 38 19.29 10.55 -14.37
N LEU A 39 19.04 9.28 -14.04
CA LEU A 39 20.07 8.36 -13.51
C LEU A 39 21.20 8.12 -14.52
N ARG A 40 20.87 7.91 -15.78
CA ARG A 40 21.85 7.72 -16.84
C ARG A 40 22.77 8.95 -16.98
N GLN A 41 22.22 10.15 -16.97
CA GLN A 41 23.00 11.38 -17.06
C GLN A 41 23.86 11.65 -15.82
N LEU A 42 23.35 11.29 -14.63
CA LEU A 42 24.13 11.36 -13.39
C LEU A 42 25.33 10.40 -13.41
N ASP A 43 25.15 9.18 -13.94
CA ASP A 43 26.21 8.18 -14.09
C ASP A 43 27.31 8.66 -15.06
N GLN A 44 26.95 9.46 -16.07
CA GLN A 44 27.88 10.13 -16.95
C GLN A 44 28.64 11.31 -16.30
N GLY A 45 28.37 11.60 -15.04
CA GLY A 45 29.05 12.62 -14.26
C GLY A 45 28.50 14.05 -14.42
N LEU A 46 27.30 14.21 -15.02
CA LEU A 46 26.66 15.53 -15.11
C LEU A 46 26.20 15.99 -13.72
N SER A 47 26.20 17.31 -13.53
CA SER A 47 25.69 17.90 -12.28
C SER A 47 24.16 17.85 -12.21
N THR A 48 23.60 17.78 -10.99
CA THR A 48 22.14 17.73 -10.79
C THR A 48 21.37 18.89 -11.43
N PRO A 49 21.89 20.17 -11.49
CA PRO A 49 21.23 21.24 -12.24
C PRO A 49 21.25 21.00 -13.74
N ALA A 50 22.40 20.55 -14.29
CA ALA A 50 22.53 20.27 -15.71
C ALA A 50 21.59 19.16 -16.17
N VAL A 51 21.54 18.05 -15.42
CA VAL A 51 20.57 16.98 -15.67
C VAL A 51 19.14 17.50 -15.58
N GLY A 52 18.84 18.33 -14.58
CA GLY A 52 17.49 18.90 -14.42
C GLY A 52 17.06 19.69 -15.65
N SER A 53 17.95 20.50 -16.22
CA SER A 53 17.69 21.23 -17.47
C SER A 53 17.44 20.31 -18.67
N LEU A 54 18.16 19.18 -18.74
CA LEU A 54 18.03 18.22 -19.83
C LEU A 54 16.71 17.41 -19.77
N VAL A 55 16.28 17.02 -18.58
CA VAL A 55 15.10 16.16 -18.40
C VAL A 55 13.84 16.93 -17.98
N GLY A 56 13.91 18.24 -17.87
CA GLY A 56 12.77 19.08 -17.46
C GLY A 56 12.40 18.96 -15.98
N LEU A 57 13.36 18.67 -15.10
CA LEU A 57 13.17 18.55 -13.66
C LEU A 57 13.97 19.60 -12.88
N ALA A 58 13.50 19.96 -11.69
CA ALA A 58 14.32 20.75 -10.77
C ALA A 58 15.55 19.96 -10.31
N GLY A 59 16.71 20.61 -10.18
CA GLY A 59 17.95 19.96 -9.72
C GLY A 59 17.81 19.28 -8.35
N LYS A 60 16.93 19.78 -7.47
CA LYS A 60 16.57 19.14 -6.20
C LYS A 60 15.94 17.76 -6.43
N THR A 61 14.99 17.67 -7.36
CA THR A 61 14.33 16.40 -7.71
C THR A 61 15.31 15.39 -8.30
N VAL A 62 16.22 15.85 -9.17
CA VAL A 62 17.30 15.00 -9.71
C VAL A 62 18.20 14.48 -8.59
N ARG A 63 18.54 15.31 -7.63
CA ARG A 63 19.31 14.88 -6.45
C ARG A 63 18.58 13.83 -5.64
N GLU A 64 17.29 14.01 -5.40
CA GLU A 64 16.46 13.03 -4.67
C GLU A 64 16.39 11.68 -5.40
N ILE A 65 16.29 11.67 -6.74
CA ILE A 65 16.33 10.45 -7.54
C ILE A 65 17.66 9.72 -7.33
N GLY A 66 18.80 10.42 -7.43
CA GLY A 66 20.11 9.85 -7.20
C GLY A 66 20.30 9.32 -5.77
N GLN A 67 19.82 10.05 -4.76
CA GLN A 67 19.84 9.60 -3.36
C GLN A 67 18.97 8.33 -3.14
N ARG A 68 17.81 8.23 -3.79
CA ARG A 68 16.97 7.02 -3.72
C ARG A 68 17.70 5.83 -4.33
N TYR A 69 18.44 6.02 -5.42
CA TYR A 69 19.27 4.97 -6.00
C TYR A 69 20.34 4.49 -5.01
N GLN A 70 21.08 5.43 -4.41
CA GLN A 70 22.13 5.10 -3.43
C GLN A 70 21.57 4.39 -2.18
N ALA A 71 20.35 4.72 -1.77
CA ALA A 71 19.72 4.19 -0.57
C ALA A 71 19.00 2.85 -0.79
N GLY A 72 18.58 2.52 -2.01
CA GLY A 72 17.74 1.33 -2.24
C GLY A 72 17.72 0.82 -3.67
N GLY A 73 18.72 1.18 -4.47
CA GLY A 73 18.90 0.67 -5.83
C GLY A 73 17.90 1.20 -6.86
N LEU A 74 17.93 0.58 -8.03
CA LEU A 74 17.20 1.02 -9.21
C LEU A 74 15.68 1.04 -9.01
N GLU A 75 15.11 0.02 -8.41
CA GLU A 75 13.66 -0.08 -8.17
C GLU A 75 13.14 1.11 -7.35
N ARG A 76 13.84 1.44 -6.26
CA ARG A 76 13.46 2.57 -5.41
C ARG A 76 13.62 3.93 -6.08
N ALA A 77 14.55 4.04 -7.01
CA ALA A 77 14.80 5.28 -7.76
C ALA A 77 13.75 5.49 -8.86
N LEU A 78 13.38 4.43 -9.57
CA LEU A 78 12.44 4.49 -10.70
C LEU A 78 10.99 4.54 -10.26
N PHE A 79 10.59 3.70 -9.27
CA PHE A 79 9.20 3.53 -8.88
C PHE A 79 8.90 4.24 -7.56
N ASP A 80 7.65 4.69 -7.41
CA ASP A 80 7.20 5.27 -6.17
C ASP A 80 6.88 4.15 -5.17
N ALA A 81 7.27 4.33 -3.91
CA ALA A 81 6.85 3.43 -2.85
C ALA A 81 5.32 3.50 -2.68
N PRO A 82 4.67 2.38 -2.36
CA PRO A 82 3.25 2.38 -2.02
C PRO A 82 2.99 3.41 -0.90
N ARG A 83 2.00 4.26 -1.11
CA ARG A 83 1.63 5.23 -0.07
C ARG A 83 1.06 4.47 1.12
N PRO A 84 1.48 4.76 2.35
CA PRO A 84 0.82 4.21 3.52
C PRO A 84 -0.64 4.66 3.50
N GLY A 85 -1.55 3.70 3.33
CA GLY A 85 -2.97 3.97 3.35
C GLY A 85 -3.45 4.43 4.74
N LYS A 86 -4.75 4.65 4.88
CA LYS A 86 -5.36 4.91 6.18
C LYS A 86 -5.05 3.74 7.13
N VAL A 87 -4.61 4.05 8.33
CA VAL A 87 -4.41 3.03 9.38
C VAL A 87 -5.71 2.24 9.54
N PRO A 88 -5.67 0.90 9.45
CA PRO A 88 -6.86 0.08 9.63
C PRO A 88 -7.50 0.33 11.00
N LEU A 89 -8.82 0.49 11.03
CA LEU A 89 -9.57 0.70 12.27
C LEU A 89 -9.47 -0.50 13.23
N LEU A 90 -9.30 -1.70 12.68
CA LEU A 90 -9.15 -2.95 13.41
C LEU A 90 -7.74 -3.50 13.21
N ASN A 91 -7.07 -3.85 14.30
CA ASN A 91 -5.83 -4.62 14.23
C ASN A 91 -6.13 -6.09 13.83
N PRO A 92 -5.12 -6.90 13.45
CA PRO A 92 -5.34 -8.29 13.03
C PRO A 92 -6.07 -9.14 14.07
N GLY A 93 -5.74 -9.00 15.34
CA GLY A 93 -6.40 -9.75 16.43
C GLY A 93 -7.88 -9.36 16.60
N GLN A 94 -8.18 -8.06 16.55
CA GLN A 94 -9.56 -7.57 16.60
C GLN A 94 -10.38 -8.04 15.39
N ARG A 95 -9.79 -8.11 14.19
CA ARG A 95 -10.45 -8.68 13.00
C ARG A 95 -10.82 -10.15 13.23
N GLN A 96 -9.88 -10.94 13.74
CA GLN A 96 -10.13 -12.35 14.05
C GLN A 96 -11.25 -12.53 15.10
N GLN A 97 -11.28 -11.68 16.13
CA GLN A 97 -12.34 -11.70 17.13
C GLN A 97 -13.73 -11.40 16.53
N VAL A 98 -13.82 -10.39 15.63
CA VAL A 98 -15.08 -10.08 14.94
C VAL A 98 -15.49 -11.22 14.00
N VAL A 99 -14.55 -11.83 13.28
CA VAL A 99 -14.84 -13.00 12.43
C VAL A 99 -15.32 -14.18 13.28
N ALA A 100 -14.67 -14.47 14.39
CA ALA A 100 -15.11 -15.52 15.32
C ALA A 100 -16.52 -15.24 15.89
N LEU A 101 -16.81 -13.97 16.18
CA LEU A 101 -18.13 -13.53 16.63
C LEU A 101 -19.23 -13.83 15.60
N VAL A 102 -18.96 -13.54 14.32
CA VAL A 102 -19.88 -13.83 13.21
C VAL A 102 -20.15 -15.33 13.08
N CYS A 103 -19.15 -16.17 13.30
CA CYS A 103 -19.25 -17.63 13.22
C CYS A 103 -19.93 -18.25 14.45
N SER A 104 -20.16 -17.48 15.51
CA SER A 104 -20.92 -17.92 16.70
C SER A 104 -22.42 -17.68 16.56
N SER A 105 -23.21 -18.24 17.45
CA SER A 105 -24.66 -17.97 17.52
C SER A 105 -24.90 -16.50 17.86
N PRO A 106 -25.93 -15.86 17.27
CA PRO A 106 -26.32 -14.52 17.65
C PRO A 106 -26.80 -14.45 19.11
N PRO A 107 -26.80 -13.27 19.72
CA PRO A 107 -27.29 -13.10 21.07
C PRO A 107 -28.76 -13.52 21.20
N GLU A 108 -29.19 -13.84 22.43
CA GLU A 108 -30.56 -14.16 22.72
C GLU A 108 -31.53 -13.10 22.24
N GLY A 109 -32.63 -13.53 21.63
CA GLY A 109 -33.63 -12.66 21.00
C GLY A 109 -33.34 -12.32 19.51
N PHE A 110 -32.25 -12.77 18.94
CA PHE A 110 -31.93 -12.55 17.52
C PHE A 110 -31.79 -13.86 16.76
N ALA A 111 -32.54 -14.01 15.67
CA ALA A 111 -32.52 -15.24 14.85
C ALA A 111 -31.27 -15.32 13.94
N ARG A 112 -30.61 -14.22 13.68
CA ARG A 112 -29.43 -14.13 12.79
C ARG A 112 -28.59 -12.91 13.07
N TRP A 113 -27.32 -12.97 12.67
CA TRP A 113 -26.45 -11.81 12.69
C TRP A 113 -26.86 -10.79 11.61
N THR A 114 -26.88 -9.53 11.98
CA THR A 114 -26.94 -8.39 11.06
C THR A 114 -25.68 -7.55 11.23
N VAL A 115 -25.31 -6.78 10.21
CA VAL A 115 -24.15 -5.89 10.27
C VAL A 115 -24.27 -4.89 11.42
N ARG A 116 -25.49 -4.41 11.71
CA ARG A 116 -25.76 -3.50 12.83
C ARG A 116 -25.53 -4.18 14.17
N LEU A 117 -26.11 -5.35 14.36
CA LEU A 117 -25.97 -6.14 15.59
C LEU A 117 -24.50 -6.50 15.85
N LEU A 118 -23.75 -6.86 14.79
CA LEU A 118 -22.32 -7.14 14.91
C LEU A 118 -21.52 -5.90 15.35
N ALA A 119 -21.84 -4.72 14.83
CA ALA A 119 -21.19 -3.49 15.27
C ALA A 119 -21.47 -3.22 16.75
N GLU A 120 -22.72 -3.35 17.18
CA GLU A 120 -23.14 -3.16 18.56
C GLU A 120 -22.46 -4.18 19.50
N GLU A 121 -22.44 -5.48 19.13
CA GLU A 121 -21.81 -6.53 19.91
C GLU A 121 -20.27 -6.39 19.98
N THR A 122 -19.64 -5.95 18.91
CA THR A 122 -18.18 -5.70 18.88
C THR A 122 -17.79 -4.64 19.92
N VAL A 123 -18.59 -3.59 20.07
CA VAL A 123 -18.39 -2.54 21.09
C VAL A 123 -18.77 -3.07 22.47
N ARG A 124 -19.91 -3.77 22.61
CA ARG A 124 -20.38 -4.34 23.89
C ARG A 124 -19.36 -5.31 24.49
N ARG A 125 -18.72 -6.13 23.65
CA ARG A 125 -17.66 -7.07 24.08
C ARG A 125 -16.29 -6.41 24.23
N LYS A 126 -16.22 -5.10 24.11
CA LYS A 126 -14.99 -4.29 24.27
C LYS A 126 -13.85 -4.70 23.34
N ILE A 127 -14.17 -5.26 22.18
CA ILE A 127 -13.17 -5.57 21.15
C ILE A 127 -12.56 -4.27 20.62
N VAL A 128 -13.42 -3.26 20.42
CA VAL A 128 -13.03 -1.88 20.09
C VAL A 128 -13.92 -0.88 20.82
N PRO A 129 -13.46 0.34 21.09
CA PRO A 129 -14.25 1.36 21.76
C PRO A 129 -15.42 1.88 20.91
N ALA A 130 -15.26 1.88 19.58
CA ALA A 130 -16.30 2.29 18.65
C ALA A 130 -16.04 1.69 17.27
N ILE A 131 -17.10 1.29 16.56
CA ILE A 131 -17.04 0.82 15.18
C ILE A 131 -18.36 1.09 14.47
N GLY A 132 -18.29 1.54 13.22
CA GLY A 132 -19.46 1.76 12.39
C GLY A 132 -19.86 0.53 11.57
N ARG A 133 -21.12 0.49 11.14
CA ARG A 133 -21.68 -0.57 10.27
C ARG A 133 -20.84 -0.80 9.02
N GLU A 134 -20.33 0.27 8.41
CA GLU A 134 -19.58 0.19 7.16
C GLU A 134 -18.24 -0.55 7.35
N ALA A 135 -17.55 -0.31 8.45
CA ALA A 135 -16.30 -1.02 8.76
C ALA A 135 -16.53 -2.53 8.95
N ILE A 136 -17.62 -2.92 9.61
CA ILE A 136 -18.03 -4.31 9.73
C ILE A 136 -18.41 -4.89 8.35
N ARG A 137 -19.17 -4.16 7.53
CA ARG A 137 -19.57 -4.60 6.19
C ARG A 137 -18.36 -4.89 5.31
N VAL A 138 -17.39 -3.98 5.27
CA VAL A 138 -16.14 -4.14 4.51
C VAL A 138 -15.32 -5.31 5.04
N LEU A 139 -15.22 -5.47 6.36
CA LEU A 139 -14.54 -6.62 6.96
C LEU A 139 -15.17 -7.95 6.51
N LEU A 140 -16.48 -8.08 6.58
CA LEU A 140 -17.20 -9.29 6.18
C LEU A 140 -17.07 -9.56 4.68
N GLN A 141 -17.11 -8.52 3.86
CA GLN A 141 -16.94 -8.64 2.42
C GLN A 141 -15.54 -9.16 2.04
N ASN A 142 -14.50 -8.70 2.73
CA ASN A 142 -13.13 -9.15 2.51
C ASN A 142 -12.89 -10.61 2.92
N HIS A 143 -13.75 -11.17 3.75
CA HIS A 143 -13.72 -12.56 4.19
C HIS A 143 -14.80 -13.43 3.53
N ASP A 144 -15.50 -12.91 2.50
CA ASP A 144 -16.66 -13.58 1.85
C ASP A 144 -17.76 -14.05 2.80
N LEU A 145 -17.82 -13.46 3.99
CA LEU A 145 -18.81 -13.80 5.00
C LEU A 145 -20.12 -13.04 4.75
N LYS A 146 -21.20 -13.79 4.63
CA LYS A 146 -22.56 -13.27 4.41
C LYS A 146 -23.51 -13.79 5.48
N PRO A 147 -23.34 -13.42 6.74
CA PRO A 147 -24.07 -14.02 7.88
C PRO A 147 -25.60 -13.85 7.79
N TRP A 148 -26.07 -12.91 6.97
CA TRP A 148 -27.51 -12.72 6.69
C TRP A 148 -28.09 -13.75 5.71
N ARG A 149 -27.26 -14.53 5.00
CA ARG A 149 -27.69 -15.56 4.04
C ARG A 149 -27.79 -16.95 4.65
N GLU A 150 -27.05 -17.22 5.73
CA GLU A 150 -27.10 -18.49 6.40
C GLU A 150 -28.32 -18.54 7.33
N LYS A 151 -29.28 -19.41 6.99
CA LYS A 151 -30.27 -19.86 7.94
C LYS A 151 -29.53 -20.80 8.89
N ASN A 152 -29.36 -20.43 10.15
CA ASN A 152 -29.02 -21.38 11.18
C ASN A 152 -30.16 -22.41 11.22
N VAL A 153 -29.92 -23.58 10.62
CA VAL A 153 -30.75 -24.73 10.84
C VAL A 153 -30.43 -25.17 12.26
N VAL A 154 -31.19 -24.67 13.21
CA VAL A 154 -31.26 -25.27 14.54
C VAL A 154 -31.80 -26.66 14.30
N ARG A 155 -30.93 -27.68 14.30
CA ARG A 155 -31.36 -29.06 14.47
C ARG A 155 -32.02 -29.14 15.85
N GLY A 156 -33.32 -29.01 15.87
CA GLY A 156 -34.10 -29.47 17.00
C GLY A 156 -33.82 -30.94 17.15
N GLU A 157 -33.15 -31.32 18.21
CA GLU A 157 -33.17 -32.69 18.67
C GLU A 157 -34.63 -33.00 19.03
N ALA A 158 -35.29 -33.71 18.12
CA ALA A 158 -36.54 -34.38 18.43
C ALA A 158 -36.19 -35.52 19.36
N ARG A 159 -36.77 -35.49 20.49
CA ARG A 159 -36.87 -36.57 21.45
C ARG A 159 -37.99 -37.52 21.04
#